data_841d1ceec53018b3f6d43921d0499da5
#
_entry.id   841d1ceec53018b3f6d43921d0499da5
#
_cell.length_a   1.000
_cell.length_b   1.000
_cell.length_c   1.000
_cell.angle_alpha   90.00
_cell.angle_beta   90.00
_cell.angle_gamma   90.00
#
_symmetry.space_group_name_H-M   'P 1'
#
loop_
_entity.id
_entity.type
_entity.pdbx_description
1 polymer ?
#
loop_
_entity_poly.entity_id
_entity_poly.type
_entity_poly.pdbx_seq_one_letter_code
_entity_poly.pdbx_strand_id
1 'polypeptide(L)'
;MMEPRNSELIKKDILDTLETVIDPELGVDIVNLGLIYSVDLKEDGLCIVQMTLTTMGCPLTNLLADMVERSMDGIAEVKKVEVEFVWEPAWTMDRMTSYAKMALGIH
;
A
#
# COMPACT_ATOMS: atom_id res chain seq x y z
N MET A 1 -11.30 -17.15 24.14
CA MET A 1 -11.90 -16.50 22.96
C MET A 1 -11.18 -15.16 22.74
N MET A 2 -10.73 -14.95 21.52
CA MET A 2 -10.02 -13.69 21.22
C MET A 2 -11.02 -12.59 20.92
N GLU A 3 -10.83 -11.45 21.54
CA GLU A 3 -11.64 -10.28 21.20
C GLU A 3 -11.24 -9.75 19.84
N PRO A 4 -12.19 -9.20 19.07
CA PRO A 4 -11.84 -8.57 17.80
C PRO A 4 -10.92 -7.38 18.04
N ARG A 5 -9.93 -7.25 17.19
CA ARG A 5 -9.01 -6.13 17.29
C ARG A 5 -9.71 -4.83 16.92
N ASN A 6 -9.22 -3.74 17.51
CA ASN A 6 -9.64 -2.40 17.16
C ASN A 6 -9.31 -2.13 15.69
N SER A 7 -10.23 -1.48 14.98
CA SER A 7 -10.05 -1.19 13.56
C SER A 7 -8.78 -0.37 13.27
N GLU A 8 -8.38 0.50 14.20
CA GLU A 8 -7.15 1.28 14.06
C GLU A 8 -5.91 0.39 14.15
N LEU A 9 -5.92 -0.61 15.04
CA LEU A 9 -4.81 -1.56 15.14
C LEU A 9 -4.70 -2.44 13.91
N ILE A 10 -5.83 -2.86 13.36
CA ILE A 10 -5.85 -3.64 12.12
C ILE A 10 -5.31 -2.79 10.96
N LYS A 11 -5.74 -1.53 10.89
CA LYS A 11 -5.28 -0.61 9.86
C LYS A 11 -3.77 -0.37 9.94
N LYS A 12 -3.27 -0.24 11.18
CA LYS A 12 -1.84 -0.10 11.40
C LYS A 12 -1.08 -1.33 10.91
N ASP A 13 -1.59 -2.53 11.21
CA ASP A 13 -0.97 -3.77 10.74
C ASP A 13 -0.97 -3.84 9.21
N ILE A 14 -2.04 -3.39 8.57
CA ILE A 14 -2.12 -3.35 7.11
C ILE A 14 -1.05 -2.42 6.56
N LEU A 15 -0.93 -1.22 7.12
CA LEU A 15 0.07 -0.26 6.68
C LEU A 15 1.48 -0.75 6.92
N ASP A 16 1.74 -1.35 8.08
CA ASP A 16 3.06 -1.94 8.39
C ASP A 16 3.39 -3.06 7.40
N THR A 17 2.40 -3.85 7.04
CA THR A 17 2.57 -4.91 6.05
C THR A 17 2.85 -4.35 4.67
N LEU A 18 2.15 -3.29 4.28
CA LEU A 18 2.40 -2.63 2.99
C LEU A 18 3.79 -2.03 2.90
N GLU A 19 4.40 -1.68 4.03
CA GLU A 19 5.79 -1.22 4.05
C GLU A 19 6.78 -2.32 3.66
N THR A 20 6.35 -3.57 3.61
CA THR A 20 7.21 -4.66 3.12
C THR A 20 7.15 -4.82 1.61
N VAL A 21 6.21 -4.14 0.95
CA VAL A 21 6.07 -4.21 -0.51
C VAL A 21 7.00 -3.17 -1.14
N ILE A 22 8.05 -3.66 -1.78
CA ILE A 22 9.10 -2.81 -2.35
C ILE A 22 8.86 -2.63 -3.83
N ASP A 23 8.83 -1.37 -4.29
CA ASP A 23 8.75 -1.07 -5.71
C ASP A 23 10.03 -1.55 -6.39
N PRO A 24 9.95 -2.46 -7.37
CA PRO A 24 11.14 -3.04 -7.97
C PRO A 24 11.97 -2.05 -8.79
N GLU A 25 11.40 -0.95 -9.23
CA GLU A 25 12.14 0.06 -9.97
C GLU A 25 12.91 1.00 -9.05
N LEU A 26 12.31 1.35 -7.92
CA LEU A 26 12.87 2.37 -7.03
C LEU A 26 13.57 1.78 -5.81
N GLY A 27 13.25 0.53 -5.44
CA GLY A 27 13.86 -0.11 -4.28
C GLY A 27 13.40 0.44 -2.93
N VAL A 28 12.28 1.16 -2.91
CA VAL A 28 11.69 1.74 -1.71
C VAL A 28 10.25 1.22 -1.60
N ASP A 29 9.77 1.07 -0.37
CA ASP A 29 8.43 0.55 -0.15
C ASP A 29 7.34 1.53 -0.60
N ILE A 30 6.19 0.99 -0.97
CA ILE A 30 5.10 1.77 -1.56
C ILE A 30 4.47 2.76 -0.58
N VAL A 31 4.56 2.51 0.72
CA VAL A 31 4.02 3.44 1.72
C VAL A 31 4.88 4.69 1.80
N ASN A 32 6.20 4.52 1.92
CA ASN A 32 7.12 5.66 2.00
C ASN A 32 7.22 6.42 0.68
N LEU A 33 6.95 5.76 -0.45
CA LEU A 33 6.86 6.44 -1.74
C LEU A 33 5.62 7.31 -1.88
N GLY A 34 4.64 7.14 -0.97
CA GLY A 34 3.40 7.90 -1.04
C GLY A 34 2.44 7.38 -2.10
N LEU A 35 2.52 6.09 -2.43
CA LEU A 35 1.65 5.50 -3.45
C LEU A 35 0.30 5.04 -2.88
N ILE A 36 0.19 4.89 -1.57
CA ILE A 36 -1.06 4.45 -0.94
C ILE A 36 -1.91 5.66 -0.60
N TYR A 37 -3.09 5.73 -1.19
CA TYR A 37 -4.01 6.85 -0.96
C TYR A 37 -5.03 6.53 0.13
N SER A 38 -5.54 5.31 0.18
CA SER A 38 -6.46 4.92 1.23
C SER A 38 -6.49 3.41 1.41
N VAL A 39 -6.85 2.98 2.60
CA VAL A 39 -7.06 1.57 2.92
C VAL A 39 -8.41 1.48 3.64
N ASP A 40 -9.31 0.66 3.13
CA ASP A 40 -10.64 0.50 3.69
C ASP A 40 -10.91 -0.99 3.92
N LEU A 41 -11.10 -1.37 5.17
CA LEU A 41 -11.42 -2.75 5.54
C LEU A 41 -12.90 -2.85 5.87
N LYS A 42 -13.60 -3.66 5.10
CA LYS A 42 -15.03 -3.90 5.30
C LYS A 42 -15.27 -5.00 6.34
N GLU A 43 -16.47 -5.05 6.87
CA GLU A 43 -16.84 -6.00 7.91
C GLU A 43 -16.72 -7.47 7.47
N ASP A 44 -16.91 -7.74 6.20
CA ASP A 44 -16.80 -9.10 5.64
C ASP A 44 -15.35 -9.52 5.36
N GLY A 45 -14.39 -8.66 5.66
CA GLY A 45 -12.98 -8.96 5.44
C GLY A 45 -12.44 -8.48 4.12
N LEU A 46 -13.23 -7.77 3.32
CA LEU A 46 -12.76 -7.17 2.07
C LEU A 46 -11.93 -5.93 2.38
N CYS A 47 -10.67 -5.94 1.95
CA CYS A 47 -9.78 -4.79 2.10
C CYS A 47 -9.60 -4.13 0.74
N ILE A 48 -9.98 -2.87 0.64
CA ILE A 48 -9.83 -2.09 -0.59
C ILE A 48 -8.65 -1.14 -0.40
N VAL A 49 -7.63 -1.31 -1.23
CA VAL A 49 -6.45 -0.45 -1.21
C VAL A 49 -6.49 0.43 -2.45
N GLN A 50 -6.63 1.74 -2.22
CA GLN A 50 -6.53 2.71 -3.31
C GLN A 50 -5.10 3.20 -3.37
N MET A 51 -4.47 3.04 -4.52
CA MET A 51 -3.08 3.43 -4.71
C MET A 51 -2.86 3.99 -6.09
N THR A 52 -1.72 4.61 -6.27
CA THR A 52 -1.31 5.15 -7.56
C THR A 52 0.09 4.65 -7.90
N LEU A 53 0.56 5.02 -9.08
CA LEU A 53 1.91 4.76 -9.51
C LEU A 53 2.57 6.09 -9.88
N THR A 54 3.90 6.07 -9.94
CA THR A 54 4.66 7.28 -10.26
C THR A 54 4.46 7.71 -11.71
N THR A 55 4.06 6.79 -12.57
CA THR A 55 3.85 7.05 -13.99
C THR A 55 2.63 6.28 -14.48
N MET A 56 1.73 6.96 -15.20
CA MET A 56 0.59 6.31 -15.83
C MET A 56 1.07 5.33 -16.90
N GLY A 57 0.35 4.20 -17.02
CA GLY A 57 0.69 3.19 -18.02
C GLY A 57 1.90 2.34 -17.66
N CYS A 58 2.31 2.38 -16.40
CA CYS A 58 3.43 1.59 -15.92
C CYS A 58 3.14 0.09 -16.08
N PRO A 59 4.06 -0.70 -16.68
CA PRO A 59 3.83 -2.13 -16.84
C PRO A 59 3.84 -2.91 -15.51
N LEU A 60 4.22 -2.26 -14.42
CA LEU A 60 4.28 -2.89 -13.10
C LEU A 60 2.93 -2.92 -12.37
N THR A 61 1.86 -2.39 -12.97
CA THR A 61 0.55 -2.30 -12.32
C THR A 61 0.09 -3.67 -11.78
N ASN A 62 0.10 -4.68 -12.62
CA ASN A 62 -0.34 -6.02 -12.21
C ASN A 62 0.61 -6.65 -11.18
N LEU A 63 1.89 -6.42 -11.33
CA LEU A 63 2.89 -6.95 -10.40
C LEU A 63 2.70 -6.34 -9.01
N LEU A 64 2.54 -5.02 -8.93
CA LEU A 64 2.35 -4.35 -7.64
C LEU A 64 1.04 -4.77 -6.99
N ALA A 65 -0.04 -4.89 -7.76
CA ALA A 65 -1.31 -5.36 -7.23
C ALA A 65 -1.17 -6.76 -6.61
N ASP A 66 -0.47 -7.66 -7.30
CA ASP A 66 -0.23 -9.02 -6.83
C ASP A 66 0.61 -9.01 -5.55
N MET A 67 1.66 -8.19 -5.52
CA MET A 67 2.51 -8.06 -4.34
C MET A 67 1.73 -7.56 -3.12
N VAL A 68 0.84 -6.58 -3.33
CA VAL A 68 -0.01 -6.04 -2.27
C VAL A 68 -0.95 -7.14 -1.75
N GLU A 69 -1.60 -7.86 -2.65
CA GLU A 69 -2.51 -8.94 -2.26
C GLU A 69 -1.79 -9.99 -1.44
N ARG A 70 -0.64 -10.45 -1.89
CA ARG A 70 0.14 -11.49 -1.22
C ARG A 70 0.66 -11.04 0.14
N SER A 71 1.02 -9.77 0.27
CA SER A 71 1.56 -9.27 1.53
C SER A 71 0.56 -9.37 2.67
N MET A 72 -0.73 -9.34 2.35
CA MET A 72 -1.78 -9.33 3.37
C MET A 72 -2.28 -10.72 3.77
N ASP A 73 -1.73 -11.78 3.20
CA ASP A 73 -2.14 -13.16 3.51
C ASP A 73 -2.00 -13.50 5.00
N GLY A 74 -1.09 -12.84 5.70
CA GLY A 74 -0.86 -13.08 7.13
C GLY A 74 -1.77 -12.32 8.07
N ILE A 75 -2.65 -11.48 7.54
CA ILE A 75 -3.57 -10.69 8.38
C ILE A 75 -4.92 -11.41 8.44
N ALA A 76 -5.24 -11.92 9.62
CA ALA A 76 -6.42 -12.78 9.80
C ALA A 76 -7.73 -12.07 9.44
N GLU A 77 -7.82 -10.77 9.69
CA GLU A 77 -9.04 -9.99 9.43
C GLU A 77 -9.24 -9.70 7.95
N VAL A 78 -8.21 -9.83 7.13
CA VAL A 78 -8.29 -9.57 5.69
C VAL A 78 -8.55 -10.89 4.98
N LYS A 79 -9.71 -11.02 4.37
CA LYS A 79 -10.10 -12.23 3.64
C LYS A 79 -9.95 -12.09 2.14
N LYS A 80 -10.07 -10.86 1.64
CA LYS A 80 -9.91 -10.56 0.23
C LYS A 80 -9.33 -9.17 0.09
N VAL A 81 -8.47 -8.97 -0.90
CA VAL A 81 -7.88 -7.67 -1.18
C VAL A 81 -8.28 -7.24 -2.59
N GLU A 82 -8.77 -6.02 -2.71
CA GLU A 82 -8.96 -5.37 -4.00
C GLU A 82 -8.05 -4.17 -4.08
N VAL A 83 -7.28 -4.08 -5.14
CA VAL A 83 -6.40 -2.95 -5.39
C VAL A 83 -7.03 -2.10 -6.49
N GLU A 84 -7.31 -0.83 -6.15
CA GLU A 84 -7.85 0.14 -7.10
C GLU A 84 -6.78 1.17 -7.40
N PHE A 85 -6.42 1.30 -8.66
CA PHE A 85 -5.46 2.33 -9.07
C PHE A 85 -6.20 3.62 -9.38
N VAL A 86 -5.78 4.69 -8.74
CA VAL A 86 -6.37 6.02 -8.93
C VAL A 86 -5.29 6.97 -9.44
N TRP A 87 -5.68 7.90 -10.31
CA TRP A 87 -4.74 8.80 -10.97
C TRP A 87 -4.97 10.27 -10.59
N GLU A 88 -5.99 10.51 -9.76
CA GLU A 88 -6.30 11.83 -9.23
C GLU A 88 -6.37 11.76 -7.70
N PRO A 89 -5.68 12.62 -6.96
CA PRO A 89 -4.65 13.54 -7.46
C PRO A 89 -3.42 12.78 -7.99
N ALA A 90 -2.73 13.39 -8.96
CA ALA A 90 -1.52 12.78 -9.52
C ALA A 90 -0.43 12.67 -8.46
N TRP A 91 0.37 11.59 -8.55
CA TRP A 91 1.50 11.42 -7.65
C TRP A 91 2.58 12.47 -7.95
N THR A 92 3.18 13.01 -6.89
CA THR A 92 4.34 13.89 -6.99
C THR A 92 5.37 13.48 -5.93
N MET A 93 6.62 13.94 -6.11
CA MET A 93 7.68 13.64 -5.15
C MET A 93 7.40 14.17 -3.75
N ASP A 94 6.53 15.16 -3.63
CA ASP A 94 6.14 15.71 -2.32
C ASP A 94 5.39 14.68 -1.46
N ARG A 95 4.85 13.63 -2.07
CA ARG A 95 4.19 12.56 -1.34
C ARG A 95 5.15 11.59 -0.68
N MET A 96 6.40 11.60 -1.08
CA MET A 96 7.42 10.77 -0.45
C MET A 96 7.71 11.23 0.97
N THR A 97 7.95 10.25 1.87
CA THR A 97 8.47 10.56 3.19
C THR A 97 9.93 11.00 3.09
N SER A 98 10.43 11.60 4.16
CA SER A 98 11.86 11.96 4.23
C SER A 98 12.75 10.74 4.04
N TYR A 99 12.34 9.60 4.59
CA TYR A 99 13.06 8.33 4.42
C TYR A 99 13.20 7.96 2.94
N ALA A 100 12.08 8.02 2.19
CA ALA A 100 12.11 7.67 0.77
C ALA A 100 12.99 8.63 -0.03
N LYS A 101 12.90 9.92 0.27
CA LYS A 101 13.74 10.92 -0.40
C LYS A 101 15.22 10.66 -0.16
N MET A 102 15.59 10.36 1.07
CA MET A 102 16.98 10.06 1.41
C MET A 102 17.46 8.78 0.73
N ALA A 103 16.62 7.74 0.72
CA ALA A 103 16.97 6.47 0.11
C ALA A 103 17.21 6.60 -1.41
N LEU A 104 16.53 7.54 -2.06
CA LEU A 104 16.66 7.79 -3.50
C LEU A 104 17.68 8.89 -3.82
N GLY A 105 18.27 9.52 -2.80
CA GLY A 105 19.23 10.60 -3.01
C GLY A 105 18.60 11.93 -3.41
N ILE A 106 17.32 12.11 -3.12
CA ILE A 106 16.61 13.36 -3.39
C ILE A 106 16.71 14.27 -2.17
N HIS A 107 17.13 15.51 -2.40
CA HIS A 107 17.31 16.46 -1.33
C HIS A 107 16.35 17.63 -1.39
#